data_037e815c6004205d87a920ddefa0fbec
#
_entry.id   037e815c6004205d87a920ddefa0fbec
#
_cell.length_a   1.000
_cell.length_b   1.000
_cell.length_c   1.000
_cell.angle_alpha   90.00
_cell.angle_beta   90.00
_cell.angle_gamma   90.00
#
_symmetry.space_group_name_H-M   'P 1'
#
loop_
_entity.id
_entity.type
_entity.pdbx_description
1 polymer ?
#
loop_
_entity_poly.entity_id
_entity_poly.type
_entity_poly.pdbx_seq_one_letter_code
_entity_poly.pdbx_strand_id
1 'polypeptide(L)'
;DLPYYDVYNDLYRFYIEKDYTVTATLLNHIGMLKLKTSWRKYLFNTSNKKAIIADPLGCSTSNAFTACSTLSEFKQAFFRTMHLLKAKATLYDYYDLNKRYLSTADVLLFADEKVTLDVIPKQFFANCIDELYGLAFTQSHLLEADCALEDISPALRVSRETIISGLNKEYNLELEDMDEAMSLVEKQRYERFNKLVDIKFTDEKLIEILNLLDKRDDDSLMGMVTENADAPTIFEYVIGILWYKLSNREGKILDYLNLSLDADLLPKTHAAGG
;
A
#
# COMPACT_ATOMS: atom_id res chain seq x y z
N ASP A 1 8.17 5.25 -28.49
CA ASP A 1 9.00 6.01 -27.57
C ASP A 1 10.37 5.37 -27.44
N LEU A 2 11.42 6.16 -27.63
CA LEU A 2 12.83 5.75 -27.71
C LEU A 2 13.30 4.76 -26.64
N PRO A 3 13.05 4.94 -25.31
CA PRO A 3 13.59 4.02 -24.30
C PRO A 3 13.03 2.58 -24.42
N TYR A 4 11.78 2.42 -24.83
CA TYR A 4 11.18 1.09 -25.02
C TYR A 4 11.69 0.38 -26.27
N TYR A 5 12.06 1.14 -27.31
CA TYR A 5 12.65 0.57 -28.52
C TYR A 5 14.02 -0.05 -28.26
N ASP A 6 14.86 0.64 -27.50
CA ASP A 6 16.18 0.14 -27.14
C ASP A 6 16.08 -1.11 -26.25
N VAL A 7 15.18 -1.09 -25.26
CA VAL A 7 14.90 -2.28 -24.42
C VAL A 7 14.36 -3.44 -25.26
N TYR A 8 13.48 -3.17 -26.23
CA TYR A 8 12.96 -4.19 -27.14
C TYR A 8 14.08 -4.87 -27.94
N ASN A 9 14.97 -4.09 -28.53
CA ASN A 9 16.10 -4.61 -29.31
C ASN A 9 17.07 -5.43 -28.47
N ASP A 10 17.43 -4.94 -27.28
CA ASP A 10 18.34 -5.66 -26.38
C ASP A 10 17.72 -6.95 -25.86
N LEU A 11 16.41 -6.95 -25.53
CA LEU A 11 15.70 -8.16 -25.14
C LEU A 11 15.61 -9.18 -26.28
N TYR A 12 15.41 -8.71 -27.53
CA TYR A 12 15.42 -9.59 -28.70
C TYR A 12 16.77 -10.26 -28.86
N ARG A 13 17.87 -9.52 -28.82
CA ARG A 13 19.21 -10.06 -28.85
C ARG A 13 19.45 -11.05 -27.72
N PHE A 14 19.07 -10.71 -26.50
CA PHE A 14 19.28 -11.55 -25.33
C PHE A 14 18.51 -12.89 -25.42
N TYR A 15 17.20 -12.84 -25.72
CA TYR A 15 16.35 -14.04 -25.66
C TYR A 15 16.31 -14.84 -26.97
N ILE A 16 16.33 -14.17 -28.12
CA ILE A 16 16.18 -14.82 -29.44
C ILE A 16 17.56 -15.13 -30.07
N GLU A 17 18.43 -14.13 -30.09
CA GLU A 17 19.78 -14.31 -30.68
C GLU A 17 20.76 -14.96 -29.71
N LYS A 18 20.39 -15.14 -28.45
CA LYS A 18 21.24 -15.68 -27.38
C LYS A 18 22.53 -14.89 -27.17
N ASP A 19 22.51 -13.60 -27.48
CA ASP A 19 23.62 -12.69 -27.28
C ASP A 19 23.59 -12.09 -25.89
N TYR A 20 24.27 -12.72 -24.94
CA TYR A 20 24.32 -12.28 -23.56
C TYR A 20 25.28 -11.13 -23.29
N THR A 21 26.08 -10.74 -24.29
CA THR A 21 27.00 -9.58 -24.19
C THR A 21 26.23 -8.27 -24.03
N VAL A 22 24.96 -8.24 -24.48
CA VAL A 22 24.08 -7.06 -24.35
C VAL A 22 23.57 -6.81 -22.94
N THR A 23 23.84 -7.69 -21.95
CA THR A 23 23.26 -7.61 -20.60
C THR A 23 23.48 -6.25 -19.94
N ALA A 24 24.70 -5.73 -20.02
CA ALA A 24 25.01 -4.42 -19.43
C ALA A 24 24.23 -3.28 -20.09
N THR A 25 24.11 -3.30 -21.42
CA THR A 25 23.36 -2.31 -22.21
C THR A 25 21.88 -2.42 -21.92
N LEU A 26 21.32 -3.63 -21.91
CA LEU A 26 19.92 -3.91 -21.52
C LEU A 26 19.59 -3.36 -20.14
N LEU A 27 20.43 -3.59 -19.13
CA LEU A 27 20.23 -3.08 -17.78
C LEU A 27 20.31 -1.54 -17.71
N ASN A 28 21.11 -0.91 -18.57
CA ASN A 28 21.17 0.54 -18.68
C ASN A 28 19.87 1.09 -19.32
N HIS A 29 19.41 0.53 -20.44
CA HIS A 29 18.19 0.94 -21.10
C HIS A 29 16.95 0.70 -20.21
N ILE A 30 16.86 -0.45 -19.51
CA ILE A 30 15.84 -0.68 -18.50
C ILE A 30 15.91 0.40 -17.39
N GLY A 31 17.11 0.85 -17.03
CA GLY A 31 17.34 1.91 -16.05
C GLY A 31 16.68 3.25 -16.40
N MET A 32 16.43 3.51 -17.70
CA MET A 32 15.77 4.71 -18.21
C MET A 32 14.23 4.60 -18.15
N LEU A 33 13.68 3.39 -17.95
CA LEU A 33 12.23 3.19 -17.87
C LEU A 33 11.68 3.62 -16.51
N LYS A 34 10.46 4.15 -16.52
CA LYS A 34 9.72 4.50 -15.29
C LYS A 34 9.54 3.28 -14.37
N LEU A 35 9.30 2.10 -14.94
CA LEU A 35 9.07 0.83 -14.21
C LEU A 35 10.34 -0.05 -14.17
N LYS A 36 11.53 0.54 -14.07
CA LYS A 36 12.82 -0.14 -14.11
C LYS A 36 12.97 -1.32 -13.14
N THR A 37 12.45 -1.17 -11.92
CA THR A 37 12.52 -2.22 -10.89
C THR A 37 11.61 -3.40 -11.23
N SER A 38 10.38 -3.14 -11.70
CA SER A 38 9.44 -4.17 -12.13
C SER A 38 9.98 -4.97 -13.32
N TRP A 39 10.58 -4.28 -14.30
CA TRP A 39 11.23 -4.94 -15.43
C TRP A 39 12.39 -5.84 -14.99
N ARG A 40 13.27 -5.37 -14.10
CA ARG A 40 14.38 -6.19 -13.60
C ARG A 40 13.90 -7.42 -12.82
N LYS A 41 12.94 -7.25 -11.91
CA LYS A 41 12.36 -8.37 -11.15
C LYS A 41 11.62 -9.38 -12.03
N TYR A 42 11.05 -8.93 -13.14
CA TYR A 42 10.40 -9.81 -14.11
C TYR A 42 11.38 -10.65 -14.94
N LEU A 43 12.50 -10.06 -15.33
CA LEU A 43 13.51 -10.70 -16.19
C LEU A 43 14.52 -11.51 -15.39
N PHE A 44 14.82 -11.08 -14.15
CA PHE A 44 15.88 -11.64 -13.32
C PHE A 44 15.39 -11.86 -11.89
N ASN A 45 15.91 -12.89 -11.24
CA ASN A 45 15.58 -13.24 -9.84
C ASN A 45 16.23 -12.28 -8.81
N THR A 46 17.01 -11.31 -9.25
CA THR A 46 17.70 -10.32 -8.45
C THR A 46 17.63 -8.93 -9.09
N SER A 47 17.69 -7.88 -8.29
CA SER A 47 17.85 -6.50 -8.75
C SER A 47 19.31 -6.03 -8.78
N ASN A 48 20.25 -6.84 -8.28
CA ASN A 48 21.66 -6.51 -8.24
C ASN A 48 22.28 -6.56 -9.64
N LYS A 49 22.57 -5.38 -10.22
CA LYS A 49 23.12 -5.25 -11.57
C LYS A 49 24.46 -5.99 -11.75
N LYS A 50 25.34 -5.97 -10.73
CA LYS A 50 26.66 -6.63 -10.82
C LYS A 50 26.49 -8.15 -10.90
N ALA A 51 25.59 -8.72 -10.12
CA ALA A 51 25.30 -10.15 -10.16
C ALA A 51 24.71 -10.57 -11.51
N ILE A 52 23.76 -9.80 -12.06
CA ILE A 52 23.16 -10.07 -13.38
C ILE A 52 24.20 -10.02 -14.50
N ILE A 53 25.13 -9.04 -14.48
CA ILE A 53 26.18 -8.93 -15.49
C ILE A 53 27.17 -10.09 -15.38
N ALA A 54 27.49 -10.52 -14.16
CA ALA A 54 28.43 -11.62 -13.93
C ALA A 54 27.86 -12.99 -14.36
N ASP A 55 26.58 -13.23 -14.14
CA ASP A 55 25.88 -14.47 -14.52
C ASP A 55 24.47 -14.17 -15.03
N PRO A 56 24.32 -13.72 -16.30
CA PRO A 56 23.01 -13.37 -16.86
C PRO A 56 22.01 -14.53 -16.91
N LEU A 57 22.50 -15.73 -17.18
CA LEU A 57 21.65 -16.93 -17.31
C LEU A 57 21.22 -17.47 -15.94
N GLY A 58 22.13 -17.58 -14.98
CA GLY A 58 21.80 -18.01 -13.63
C GLY A 58 20.87 -17.05 -12.89
N CYS A 59 20.90 -15.76 -13.25
CA CYS A 59 19.96 -14.75 -12.74
C CYS A 59 18.64 -14.68 -13.53
N SER A 60 18.53 -15.26 -14.72
CA SER A 60 17.33 -15.16 -15.56
C SER A 60 16.16 -15.94 -14.96
N THR A 61 14.95 -15.35 -15.02
CA THR A 61 13.71 -16.01 -14.63
C THR A 61 13.05 -16.70 -15.82
N SER A 62 12.22 -17.71 -15.55
CA SER A 62 11.26 -18.19 -16.54
C SER A 62 10.18 -17.11 -16.75
N ASN A 63 10.11 -16.54 -17.95
CA ASN A 63 9.21 -15.45 -18.29
C ASN A 63 8.67 -15.61 -19.72
N ALA A 64 7.81 -14.70 -20.18
CA ALA A 64 7.19 -14.80 -21.50
C ALA A 64 8.17 -14.84 -22.67
N PHE A 65 9.39 -14.29 -22.53
CA PHE A 65 10.39 -14.26 -23.59
C PHE A 65 11.15 -15.58 -23.73
N THR A 66 11.25 -16.37 -22.66
CA THR A 66 11.99 -17.65 -22.68
C THR A 66 11.34 -18.71 -23.56
N ALA A 67 10.04 -18.60 -23.82
CA ALA A 67 9.27 -19.51 -24.67
C ALA A 67 9.15 -19.05 -26.13
N CYS A 68 9.62 -17.84 -26.47
CA CYS A 68 9.51 -17.30 -27.82
C CYS A 68 10.55 -17.91 -28.76
N SER A 69 10.10 -18.34 -29.94
CA SER A 69 10.94 -18.90 -31.01
C SER A 69 10.92 -18.04 -32.27
N THR A 70 9.93 -17.18 -32.44
CA THR A 70 9.74 -16.33 -33.60
C THR A 70 9.67 -14.86 -33.25
N LEU A 71 9.97 -13.99 -34.23
CA LEU A 71 9.82 -12.54 -34.08
C LEU A 71 8.37 -12.13 -33.73
N SER A 72 7.37 -12.83 -34.28
CA SER A 72 5.96 -12.54 -34.01
C SER A 72 5.60 -12.82 -32.57
N GLU A 73 6.00 -13.99 -32.05
CA GLU A 73 5.81 -14.36 -30.63
C GLU A 73 6.51 -13.39 -29.69
N PHE A 74 7.75 -13.02 -30.03
CA PHE A 74 8.51 -12.07 -29.24
C PHE A 74 7.85 -10.70 -29.18
N LYS A 75 7.35 -10.17 -30.30
CA LYS A 75 6.58 -8.91 -30.34
C LYS A 75 5.35 -8.97 -29.44
N GLN A 76 4.57 -10.03 -29.54
CA GLN A 76 3.37 -10.22 -28.70
C GLN A 76 3.75 -10.30 -27.22
N ALA A 77 4.79 -11.07 -26.87
CA ALA A 77 5.28 -11.19 -25.50
C ALA A 77 5.74 -9.82 -24.95
N PHE A 78 6.46 -9.03 -25.76
CA PHE A 78 6.93 -7.71 -25.35
C PHE A 78 5.77 -6.75 -25.04
N PHE A 79 4.84 -6.60 -25.97
CA PHE A 79 3.68 -5.72 -25.76
C PHE A 79 2.82 -6.16 -24.58
N ARG A 80 2.55 -7.47 -24.47
CA ARG A 80 1.79 -8.03 -23.35
C ARG A 80 2.51 -7.77 -22.01
N THR A 81 3.80 -8.00 -21.92
CA THR A 81 4.61 -7.78 -20.71
C THR A 81 4.61 -6.30 -20.32
N MET A 82 4.83 -5.41 -21.28
CA MET A 82 4.80 -3.96 -21.05
C MET A 82 3.45 -3.51 -20.46
N HIS A 83 2.34 -3.98 -21.02
CA HIS A 83 1.01 -3.64 -20.52
C HIS A 83 0.73 -4.25 -19.14
N LEU A 84 1.11 -5.51 -18.91
CA LEU A 84 0.90 -6.18 -17.63
C LEU A 84 1.70 -5.54 -16.49
N LEU A 85 2.97 -5.18 -16.74
CA LEU A 85 3.79 -4.50 -15.74
C LEU A 85 3.23 -3.13 -15.38
N LYS A 86 2.76 -2.37 -16.38
CA LYS A 86 2.08 -1.09 -16.14
C LYS A 86 0.77 -1.26 -15.37
N ALA A 87 -0.08 -2.21 -15.77
CA ALA A 87 -1.34 -2.48 -15.11
C ALA A 87 -1.14 -2.88 -13.66
N LYS A 88 -0.17 -3.77 -13.37
CA LYS A 88 0.15 -4.19 -12.00
C LYS A 88 0.60 -3.01 -11.13
N ALA A 89 1.49 -2.15 -11.63
CA ALA A 89 1.94 -0.98 -10.90
C ALA A 89 0.77 -0.01 -10.64
N THR A 90 -0.05 0.26 -11.67
CA THR A 90 -1.21 1.16 -11.56
C THR A 90 -2.23 0.62 -10.56
N LEU A 91 -2.54 -0.68 -10.60
CA LEU A 91 -3.48 -1.30 -9.65
C LEU A 91 -2.94 -1.25 -8.21
N TYR A 92 -1.63 -1.45 -8.03
CA TYR A 92 -0.99 -1.32 -6.72
C TYR A 92 -1.09 0.12 -6.19
N ASP A 93 -0.78 1.11 -7.03
CA ASP A 93 -0.85 2.53 -6.67
C ASP A 93 -2.29 2.93 -6.28
N TYR A 94 -3.30 2.49 -7.07
CA TYR A 94 -4.71 2.75 -6.75
C TYR A 94 -5.17 2.02 -5.49
N TYR A 95 -4.75 0.77 -5.29
CA TYR A 95 -5.06 0.04 -4.06
C TYR A 95 -4.50 0.75 -2.83
N ASP A 96 -3.21 1.13 -2.87
CA ASP A 96 -2.55 1.81 -1.77
C ASP A 96 -3.19 3.19 -1.48
N LEU A 97 -3.48 3.96 -2.53
CA LEU A 97 -4.15 5.25 -2.40
C LEU A 97 -5.55 5.11 -1.76
N ASN A 98 -6.37 4.21 -2.28
CA ASN A 98 -7.72 3.97 -1.77
C ASN A 98 -7.68 3.41 -0.35
N LYS A 99 -6.79 2.46 -0.07
CA LYS A 99 -6.58 1.92 1.28
C LYS A 99 -6.29 3.04 2.28
N ARG A 100 -5.31 3.90 1.96
CA ARG A 100 -4.94 5.03 2.84
C ARG A 100 -6.09 6.01 3.04
N TYR A 101 -6.75 6.40 1.94
CA TYR A 101 -7.85 7.36 2.00
C TYR A 101 -9.02 6.82 2.84
N LEU A 102 -9.49 5.62 2.55
CA LEU A 102 -10.66 5.04 3.21
C LEU A 102 -10.38 4.63 4.66
N SER A 103 -9.14 4.24 4.98
CA SER A 103 -8.74 3.97 6.37
C SER A 103 -8.63 5.26 7.19
N THR A 104 -8.06 6.33 6.61
CA THR A 104 -7.90 7.62 7.31
C THR A 104 -9.25 8.31 7.52
N ALA A 105 -10.20 8.08 6.62
CA ALA A 105 -11.57 8.58 6.74
C ALA A 105 -12.46 7.73 7.68
N ASP A 106 -11.88 6.72 8.36
CA ASP A 106 -12.59 5.78 9.24
C ASP A 106 -13.78 5.07 8.56
N VAL A 107 -13.65 4.82 7.25
CA VAL A 107 -14.67 4.12 6.46
C VAL A 107 -14.43 2.62 6.43
N LEU A 108 -13.18 2.21 6.14
CA LEU A 108 -12.79 0.81 5.98
C LEU A 108 -11.64 0.43 6.91
N LEU A 109 -11.71 -0.77 7.45
CA LEU A 109 -10.64 -1.45 8.16
C LEU A 109 -10.00 -2.51 7.25
N PHE A 110 -8.68 -2.52 7.18
CA PHE A 110 -7.87 -3.48 6.42
C PHE A 110 -7.05 -4.30 7.42
N ALA A 111 -7.51 -5.48 7.76
CA ALA A 111 -6.85 -6.38 8.70
C ALA A 111 -6.99 -7.83 8.25
N ASP A 112 -5.96 -8.65 8.49
CA ASP A 112 -5.96 -10.10 8.24
C ASP A 112 -6.41 -10.48 6.81
N GLU A 113 -5.92 -9.76 5.80
CA GLU A 113 -6.29 -9.92 4.38
C GLU A 113 -7.78 -9.68 4.10
N LYS A 114 -8.48 -9.04 5.02
CA LYS A 114 -9.91 -8.70 4.90
C LYS A 114 -10.10 -7.21 4.89
N VAL A 115 -11.18 -6.80 4.22
CA VAL A 115 -11.67 -5.43 4.22
C VAL A 115 -13.06 -5.44 4.85
N THR A 116 -13.25 -4.63 5.88
CA THR A 116 -14.53 -4.49 6.58
C THR A 116 -14.88 -3.03 6.74
N LEU A 117 -16.15 -2.71 6.86
CA LEU A 117 -16.57 -1.37 7.27
C LEU A 117 -16.17 -1.13 8.74
N ASP A 118 -15.74 0.09 9.05
CA ASP A 118 -15.57 0.52 10.44
C ASP A 118 -16.94 0.63 11.12
N VAL A 119 -16.98 0.76 12.44
CA VAL A 119 -18.21 0.61 13.24
C VAL A 119 -19.29 1.62 12.87
N ILE A 120 -18.96 2.88 12.63
CA ILE A 120 -19.93 3.92 12.25
C ILE A 120 -20.42 3.73 10.81
N PRO A 121 -19.57 3.60 9.78
CA PRO A 121 -20.00 3.27 8.42
C PRO A 121 -20.83 1.99 8.33
N LYS A 122 -20.50 0.98 9.12
CA LYS A 122 -21.29 -0.26 9.17
C LYS A 122 -22.74 0.01 9.56
N GLN A 123 -22.97 0.82 10.61
CA GLN A 123 -24.33 1.19 11.01
C GLN A 123 -25.01 2.11 9.99
N PHE A 124 -24.26 3.02 9.37
CA PHE A 124 -24.78 3.89 8.33
C PHE A 124 -25.31 3.08 7.13
N PHE A 125 -24.53 2.11 6.66
CA PHE A 125 -24.88 1.32 5.47
C PHE A 125 -25.80 0.12 5.74
N ALA A 126 -26.02 -0.26 7.01
CA ALA A 126 -26.76 -1.47 7.38
C ALA A 126 -28.16 -1.55 6.74
N ASN A 127 -28.84 -0.41 6.53
CA ASN A 127 -30.20 -0.34 6.03
C ASN A 127 -30.31 0.03 4.53
N CYS A 128 -29.20 0.33 3.84
CA CYS A 128 -29.24 0.83 2.47
C CYS A 128 -28.30 0.05 1.52
N ILE A 129 -27.65 -1.02 1.99
CA ILE A 129 -26.63 -1.72 1.20
C ILE A 129 -27.18 -2.36 -0.07
N ASP A 130 -28.40 -2.91 -0.03
CA ASP A 130 -29.02 -3.56 -1.19
C ASP A 130 -29.35 -2.55 -2.29
N GLU A 131 -29.86 -1.37 -1.93
CA GLU A 131 -30.12 -0.29 -2.85
C GLU A 131 -28.81 0.26 -3.47
N LEU A 132 -27.79 0.50 -2.63
CA LEU A 132 -26.48 0.95 -3.09
C LEU A 132 -25.82 -0.07 -4.01
N TYR A 133 -25.97 -1.36 -3.74
CA TYR A 133 -25.48 -2.40 -4.63
C TYR A 133 -26.12 -2.33 -6.00
N GLY A 134 -27.41 -2.07 -6.08
CA GLY A 134 -28.12 -1.82 -7.34
C GLY A 134 -27.58 -0.59 -8.10
N LEU A 135 -27.29 0.50 -7.38
CA LEU A 135 -26.76 1.74 -7.93
C LEU A 135 -25.30 1.62 -8.39
N ALA A 136 -24.51 0.74 -7.81
CA ALA A 136 -23.08 0.56 -8.11
C ALA A 136 -22.82 0.18 -9.59
N PHE A 137 -23.84 -0.34 -10.31
CA PHE A 137 -23.76 -0.71 -11.73
C PHE A 137 -24.34 0.35 -12.66
N THR A 138 -24.82 1.47 -12.14
CA THR A 138 -25.33 2.59 -12.93
C THR A 138 -24.26 3.68 -13.07
N GLN A 139 -24.21 4.32 -14.26
CA GLN A 139 -23.35 5.50 -14.42
C GLN A 139 -23.97 6.67 -13.65
N SER A 140 -23.16 7.32 -12.81
CA SER A 140 -23.54 8.53 -12.08
C SER A 140 -22.68 9.70 -12.55
N HIS A 141 -23.31 10.83 -12.87
CA HIS A 141 -22.64 12.11 -13.15
C HIS A 141 -22.46 12.97 -11.90
N LEU A 142 -22.81 12.45 -10.73
CA LEU A 142 -22.77 13.20 -9.47
C LEU A 142 -21.36 13.44 -8.93
N LEU A 143 -20.33 12.78 -9.45
CA LEU A 143 -18.94 12.90 -9.01
C LEU A 143 -18.29 14.25 -9.36
N GLU A 144 -18.92 15.07 -10.22
CA GLU A 144 -18.38 16.35 -10.68
C GLU A 144 -19.00 17.56 -9.97
N ALA A 145 -19.95 17.35 -9.06
CA ALA A 145 -20.66 18.43 -8.35
C ALA A 145 -20.62 18.22 -6.84
N ASP A 146 -20.68 19.32 -6.09
CA ASP A 146 -21.01 19.28 -4.66
C ASP A 146 -22.40 18.70 -4.50
N CYS A 147 -22.49 17.43 -4.12
CA CYS A 147 -23.76 16.74 -3.86
C CYS A 147 -23.81 16.21 -2.44
N ALA A 148 -24.99 16.22 -1.84
CA ALA A 148 -25.24 15.51 -0.59
C ALA A 148 -25.44 14.02 -0.85
N LEU A 149 -25.24 13.18 0.16
CA LEU A 149 -25.42 11.72 0.00
C LEU A 149 -26.84 11.36 -0.41
N GLU A 150 -27.83 12.07 0.07
CA GLU A 150 -29.24 11.89 -0.27
C GLU A 150 -29.58 12.25 -1.72
N ASP A 151 -28.73 13.00 -2.42
CA ASP A 151 -28.88 13.28 -3.86
C ASP A 151 -28.48 12.05 -4.69
N ILE A 152 -27.65 11.18 -4.14
CA ILE A 152 -27.30 9.89 -4.75
C ILE A 152 -28.45 8.90 -4.60
N SER A 153 -28.95 8.77 -3.38
CA SER A 153 -30.14 7.96 -3.07
C SER A 153 -30.80 8.46 -1.78
N PRO A 154 -32.16 8.55 -1.75
CA PRO A 154 -32.90 8.82 -0.52
C PRO A 154 -32.61 7.84 0.63
N ALA A 155 -32.20 6.60 0.33
CA ALA A 155 -31.83 5.61 1.33
C ALA A 155 -30.57 6.00 2.12
N LEU A 156 -29.73 6.90 1.59
CA LEU A 156 -28.55 7.44 2.28
C LEU A 156 -28.90 8.55 3.29
N ARG A 157 -30.19 8.91 3.42
CA ARG A 157 -30.67 9.84 4.45
C ARG A 157 -30.80 9.12 5.80
N VAL A 158 -29.65 8.84 6.43
CA VAL A 158 -29.58 8.14 7.72
C VAL A 158 -29.37 9.18 8.83
N SER A 159 -30.24 9.18 9.84
CA SER A 159 -30.10 10.11 10.97
C SER A 159 -29.02 9.65 11.96
N ARG A 160 -28.44 10.62 12.69
CA ARG A 160 -27.45 10.33 13.74
C ARG A 160 -28.01 9.42 14.81
N GLU A 161 -29.26 9.63 15.20
CA GLU A 161 -29.99 8.82 16.21
C GLU A 161 -30.12 7.36 15.75
N THR A 162 -30.33 7.13 14.46
CA THR A 162 -30.37 5.77 13.89
C THR A 162 -29.01 5.07 14.03
N ILE A 163 -27.91 5.79 13.76
CA ILE A 163 -26.55 5.25 13.91
C ILE A 163 -26.26 4.93 15.37
N ILE A 164 -26.53 5.87 16.28
CA ILE A 164 -26.32 5.70 17.73
C ILE A 164 -27.12 4.52 18.26
N SER A 165 -28.40 4.46 17.91
CA SER A 165 -29.28 3.35 18.32
C SER A 165 -28.76 2.00 17.80
N GLY A 166 -28.25 1.95 16.56
CA GLY A 166 -27.63 0.76 15.97
C GLY A 166 -26.38 0.32 16.72
N LEU A 167 -25.49 1.27 17.05
CA LEU A 167 -24.27 1.02 17.82
C LEU A 167 -24.59 0.51 19.23
N ASN A 168 -25.52 1.18 19.92
CA ASN A 168 -25.95 0.80 21.27
C ASN A 168 -26.51 -0.63 21.30
N LYS A 169 -27.32 -0.98 20.30
CA LYS A 169 -27.89 -2.33 20.18
C LYS A 169 -26.85 -3.39 19.85
N GLU A 170 -25.96 -3.13 18.91
CA GLU A 170 -24.98 -4.12 18.44
C GLU A 170 -23.88 -4.38 19.49
N TYR A 171 -23.40 -3.32 20.13
CA TYR A 171 -22.27 -3.40 21.07
C TYR A 171 -22.66 -3.36 22.53
N ASN A 172 -23.99 -3.31 22.83
CA ASN A 172 -24.54 -3.18 24.19
C ASN A 172 -23.95 -1.97 24.95
N LEU A 173 -24.01 -0.80 24.29
CA LEU A 173 -23.49 0.48 24.78
C LEU A 173 -24.64 1.41 25.16
N GLU A 174 -24.30 2.53 25.80
CA GLU A 174 -25.22 3.60 26.20
C GLU A 174 -24.71 4.95 25.67
N LEU A 175 -24.38 5.02 24.36
CA LEU A 175 -23.91 6.23 23.71
C LEU A 175 -25.08 7.23 23.59
N GLU A 176 -24.80 8.49 23.92
CA GLU A 176 -25.79 9.57 23.87
C GLU A 176 -25.68 10.41 22.60
N ASP A 177 -24.44 10.54 22.04
CA ASP A 177 -24.17 11.37 20.86
C ASP A 177 -23.09 10.80 19.93
N MET A 178 -22.83 11.53 18.83
CA MET A 178 -21.83 11.12 17.83
C MET A 178 -20.40 11.33 18.33
N ASP A 179 -20.13 12.21 19.27
CA ASP A 179 -18.79 12.45 19.81
C ASP A 179 -18.34 11.25 20.65
N GLU A 180 -19.26 10.65 21.40
CA GLU A 180 -19.03 9.38 22.10
C GLU A 180 -18.82 8.22 21.13
N ALA A 181 -19.58 8.16 20.02
CA ALA A 181 -19.37 7.18 18.98
C ALA A 181 -18.00 7.33 18.30
N MET A 182 -17.56 8.55 18.03
CA MET A 182 -16.21 8.83 17.49
C MET A 182 -15.10 8.45 18.49
N SER A 183 -15.33 8.70 19.78
CA SER A 183 -14.40 8.28 20.85
C SER A 183 -14.27 6.76 20.92
N LEU A 184 -15.35 6.03 20.64
CA LEU A 184 -15.30 4.56 20.53
C LEU A 184 -14.39 4.11 19.37
N VAL A 185 -14.49 4.74 18.20
CA VAL A 185 -13.63 4.44 17.04
C VAL A 185 -12.16 4.70 17.39
N GLU A 186 -11.86 5.84 18.01
CA GLU A 186 -10.50 6.17 18.45
C GLU A 186 -9.97 5.15 19.45
N LYS A 187 -10.77 4.77 20.44
CA LYS A 187 -10.39 3.76 21.44
C LYS A 187 -10.04 2.43 20.76
N GLN A 188 -10.88 1.96 19.84
CA GLN A 188 -10.60 0.73 19.09
C GLN A 188 -9.33 0.82 18.23
N ARG A 189 -9.04 2.00 17.65
CA ARG A 189 -7.80 2.25 16.93
C ARG A 189 -6.59 2.08 17.84
N TYR A 190 -6.62 2.65 19.04
CA TYR A 190 -5.54 2.51 20.03
C TYR A 190 -5.42 1.10 20.59
N GLU A 191 -6.51 0.35 20.73
CA GLU A 191 -6.45 -1.07 21.09
C GLU A 191 -5.71 -1.90 20.01
N ARG A 192 -6.00 -1.64 18.71
CA ARG A 192 -5.28 -2.28 17.60
C ARG A 192 -3.81 -1.86 17.58
N PHE A 193 -3.54 -0.57 17.74
CA PHE A 193 -2.19 -0.03 17.80
C PHE A 193 -1.38 -0.65 18.94
N ASN A 194 -1.92 -0.76 20.13
CA ASN A 194 -1.23 -1.39 21.26
C ASN A 194 -0.90 -2.86 21.01
N LYS A 195 -1.80 -3.61 20.36
CA LYS A 195 -1.51 -4.98 19.90
C LYS A 195 -0.37 -5.01 18.88
N LEU A 196 -0.37 -4.07 17.94
CA LEU A 196 0.71 -3.93 16.96
C LEU A 196 2.05 -3.62 17.66
N VAL A 197 2.06 -2.72 18.65
CA VAL A 197 3.25 -2.40 19.47
C VAL A 197 3.75 -3.66 20.18
N ASP A 198 2.88 -4.47 20.76
CA ASP A 198 3.24 -5.72 21.43
C ASP A 198 3.85 -6.76 20.48
N ILE A 199 3.47 -6.76 19.20
CA ILE A 199 3.94 -7.72 18.21
C ILE A 199 5.16 -7.21 17.44
N LYS A 200 5.13 -5.96 16.98
CA LYS A 200 6.17 -5.39 16.10
C LYS A 200 7.32 -4.69 16.85
N PHE A 201 7.07 -4.20 18.08
CA PHE A 201 8.02 -3.38 18.81
C PHE A 201 8.31 -3.98 20.20
N THR A 202 8.53 -5.31 20.25
CA THR A 202 9.11 -5.95 21.46
C THR A 202 10.51 -5.41 21.70
N ASP A 203 11.03 -5.58 22.90
CA ASP A 203 12.36 -5.05 23.24
C ASP A 203 13.45 -5.65 22.34
N GLU A 204 13.33 -6.95 22.02
CA GLU A 204 14.25 -7.63 21.09
C GLU A 204 14.17 -7.05 19.68
N LYS A 205 12.97 -6.81 19.18
CA LYS A 205 12.76 -6.22 17.84
C LYS A 205 13.21 -4.76 17.79
N LEU A 206 13.02 -3.99 18.85
CA LEU A 206 13.53 -2.62 18.93
C LEU A 206 15.07 -2.60 18.87
N ILE A 207 15.74 -3.52 19.54
CA ILE A 207 17.20 -3.67 19.43
C ILE A 207 17.61 -4.04 18.00
N GLU A 208 16.87 -4.95 17.35
CA GLU A 208 17.13 -5.33 15.95
C GLU A 208 16.95 -4.14 15.01
N ILE A 209 15.87 -3.37 15.14
CA ILE A 209 15.61 -2.15 14.36
C ILE A 209 16.75 -1.14 14.56
N LEU A 210 17.21 -0.89 15.78
CA LEU A 210 18.32 0.01 16.06
C LEU A 210 19.63 -0.47 15.43
N ASN A 211 19.87 -1.78 15.41
CA ASN A 211 21.01 -2.37 14.71
C ASN A 211 20.94 -2.22 13.18
N LEU A 212 19.74 -2.32 12.59
CA LEU A 212 19.54 -2.08 11.16
C LEU A 212 19.80 -0.61 10.81
N LEU A 213 19.35 0.32 11.64
CA LEU A 213 19.63 1.76 11.51
C LEU A 213 21.12 2.06 11.57
N ASP A 214 21.86 1.47 12.53
CA ASP A 214 23.32 1.63 12.66
C ASP A 214 24.06 1.09 11.42
N LYS A 215 23.65 -0.05 10.91
CA LYS A 215 24.21 -0.68 9.69
C LYS A 215 23.77 -0.02 8.38
N ARG A 216 22.81 0.91 8.41
CA ARG A 216 22.17 1.53 7.24
C ARG A 216 21.60 0.50 6.27
N ASP A 217 20.99 -0.55 6.81
CA ASP A 217 20.24 -1.55 6.05
C ASP A 217 18.77 -1.09 5.91
N ASP A 218 18.57 -0.08 5.06
CA ASP A 218 17.29 0.59 4.91
C ASP A 218 16.22 -0.35 4.34
N ASP A 219 16.57 -1.27 3.46
CA ASP A 219 15.62 -2.23 2.86
C ASP A 219 15.04 -3.18 3.93
N SER A 220 15.90 -3.74 4.79
CA SER A 220 15.47 -4.60 5.89
C SER A 220 14.69 -3.82 6.95
N LEU A 221 15.11 -2.59 7.25
CA LEU A 221 14.45 -1.68 8.17
C LEU A 221 13.02 -1.36 7.73
N MET A 222 12.85 -0.98 6.47
CA MET A 222 11.53 -0.67 5.90
C MET A 222 10.62 -1.90 5.89
N GLY A 223 11.16 -3.07 5.54
CA GLY A 223 10.40 -4.33 5.59
C GLY A 223 9.93 -4.70 7.01
N MET A 224 10.71 -4.33 8.03
CA MET A 224 10.38 -4.64 9.43
C MET A 224 9.35 -3.67 10.02
N VAL A 225 9.43 -2.38 9.71
CA VAL A 225 8.55 -1.34 10.29
C VAL A 225 7.42 -0.99 9.33
N THR A 226 7.74 -0.33 8.21
CA THR A 226 6.78 0.04 7.15
C THR A 226 7.52 0.44 5.88
N GLU A 227 6.96 0.09 4.73
CA GLU A 227 7.48 0.53 3.42
C GLU A 227 7.06 1.99 3.08
N ASN A 228 6.26 2.63 3.91
CA ASN A 228 5.70 3.97 3.69
C ASN A 228 6.53 5.10 4.30
N ALA A 229 7.65 4.77 4.97
CA ALA A 229 8.52 5.76 5.59
C ALA A 229 9.99 5.48 5.27
N ASP A 230 10.79 6.56 5.16
CA ASP A 230 12.23 6.46 5.03
C ASP A 230 12.93 6.22 6.39
N ALA A 231 14.21 5.84 6.35
CA ALA A 231 14.96 5.49 7.55
C ALA A 231 15.01 6.60 8.61
N PRO A 232 15.19 7.90 8.27
CA PRO A 232 15.12 8.98 9.25
C PRO A 232 13.76 9.08 9.95
N THR A 233 12.68 8.98 9.21
CA THR A 233 11.31 9.01 9.75
C THR A 233 11.04 7.79 10.65
N ILE A 234 11.51 6.60 10.24
CA ILE A 234 11.42 5.38 11.05
C ILE A 234 12.21 5.55 12.36
N PHE A 235 13.41 6.15 12.31
CA PHE A 235 14.21 6.41 13.51
C PHE A 235 13.45 7.29 14.52
N GLU A 236 12.91 8.43 14.07
CA GLU A 236 12.13 9.31 14.93
C GLU A 236 10.90 8.58 15.51
N TYR A 237 10.21 7.80 14.70
CA TYR A 237 9.07 7.01 15.14
C TYR A 237 9.45 5.98 16.22
N VAL A 238 10.56 5.26 16.04
CA VAL A 238 11.04 4.26 17.00
C VAL A 238 11.38 4.90 18.36
N ILE A 239 11.97 6.10 18.34
CA ILE A 239 12.21 6.87 19.58
C ILE A 239 10.86 7.23 20.24
N GLY A 240 9.88 7.68 19.48
CA GLY A 240 8.53 7.92 20.00
C GLY A 240 7.88 6.68 20.60
N ILE A 241 8.01 5.52 19.96
CA ILE A 241 7.53 4.23 20.52
C ILE A 241 8.22 3.88 21.84
N LEU A 242 9.52 4.10 21.94
CA LEU A 242 10.27 3.88 23.19
C LEU A 242 9.73 4.77 24.32
N TRP A 243 9.52 6.06 24.07
CA TRP A 243 8.93 6.96 25.05
C TRP A 243 7.50 6.58 25.42
N TYR A 244 6.67 6.20 24.44
CA TYR A 244 5.31 5.73 24.66
C TYR A 244 5.29 4.48 25.54
N LYS A 245 6.17 3.50 25.32
CA LYS A 245 6.31 2.31 26.18
C LYS A 245 6.78 2.68 27.58
N LEU A 246 7.78 3.58 27.70
CA LEU A 246 8.33 4.01 29.00
C LEU A 246 7.31 4.80 29.85
N SER A 247 6.36 5.49 29.22
CA SER A 247 5.26 6.16 29.92
C SER A 247 4.13 5.22 30.33
N ASN A 248 4.30 3.90 30.20
CA ASN A 248 3.24 2.91 30.35
C ASN A 248 2.05 3.13 29.39
N ARG A 249 2.33 3.69 28.19
CA ARG A 249 1.36 4.01 27.15
C ARG A 249 0.31 5.03 27.59
N GLU A 250 0.71 5.96 28.43
CA GLU A 250 -0.09 7.10 28.81
C GLU A 250 -0.20 8.09 27.65
N GLY A 251 -1.41 8.63 27.39
CA GLY A 251 -1.65 9.57 26.31
C GLY A 251 -1.70 8.93 24.92
N LYS A 252 -1.45 9.75 23.89
CA LYS A 252 -1.45 9.36 22.47
C LYS A 252 -0.02 9.26 21.96
N ILE A 253 0.22 8.38 20.98
CA ILE A 253 1.55 8.29 20.36
C ILE A 253 2.01 9.63 19.76
N LEU A 254 1.09 10.45 19.26
CA LEU A 254 1.36 11.80 18.75
C LEU A 254 1.84 12.78 19.82
N ASP A 255 1.65 12.49 21.10
CA ASP A 255 2.20 13.32 22.20
C ASP A 255 3.73 13.17 22.31
N TYR A 256 4.29 12.11 21.73
CA TYR A 256 5.71 11.76 21.80
C TYR A 256 6.48 12.00 20.50
N LEU A 257 5.79 12.39 19.41
CA LEU A 257 6.41 12.61 18.11
C LEU A 257 5.60 13.59 17.25
N ASN A 258 6.28 14.22 16.31
CA ASN A 258 5.67 15.16 15.37
C ASN A 258 5.77 14.62 13.93
N LEU A 259 5.21 13.44 13.71
CA LEU A 259 5.22 12.76 12.42
C LEU A 259 3.81 12.59 11.88
N SER A 260 3.70 12.51 10.56
CA SER A 260 2.49 12.00 9.94
C SER A 260 2.41 10.49 10.09
N LEU A 261 1.27 10.03 10.57
CA LEU A 261 0.97 8.62 10.75
C LEU A 261 -0.11 8.17 9.77
N ASP A 262 -0.11 6.89 9.43
CA ASP A 262 -1.21 6.26 8.69
C ASP A 262 -2.36 5.86 9.63
N ALA A 263 -3.38 5.19 9.10
CA ALA A 263 -4.55 4.78 9.89
C ALA A 263 -4.22 3.75 10.99
N ASP A 264 -3.12 3.01 10.84
CA ASP A 264 -2.64 2.04 11.82
C ASP A 264 -1.63 2.66 12.78
N LEU A 265 -1.49 3.99 12.76
CA LEU A 265 -0.53 4.79 13.53
C LEU A 265 0.93 4.41 13.29
N LEU A 266 1.25 3.90 12.08
CA LEU A 266 2.61 3.70 11.61
C LEU A 266 3.15 4.96 10.90
N PRO A 267 4.47 5.17 10.88
CA PRO A 267 5.05 6.37 10.31
C PRO A 267 4.91 6.41 8.79
N LYS A 268 4.74 7.62 8.27
CA LYS A 268 4.61 7.89 6.84
C LYS A 268 5.45 9.10 6.46
N THR A 269 6.39 8.92 5.54
CA THR A 269 7.09 10.04 4.92
C THR A 269 6.18 10.67 3.88
N HIS A 270 5.91 11.96 4.00
CA HIS A 270 5.34 12.71 2.88
C HIS A 270 6.39 12.76 1.78
N ALA A 271 6.13 12.17 0.63
CA ALA A 271 6.85 12.55 -0.56
C ALA A 271 6.66 14.07 -0.69
N ALA A 272 7.74 14.82 -0.59
CA ALA A 272 7.73 16.25 -0.93
C ALA A 272 7.05 16.32 -2.29
N GLY A 273 5.91 17.01 -2.35
CA GLY A 273 5.04 17.00 -3.50
C GLY A 273 5.82 17.34 -4.75
N GLY A 274 5.78 16.42 -5.70
CA GLY A 274 6.11 16.68 -7.07
C GLY A 274 4.88 17.14 -7.80
#